data_d5532bc1cd75bed96cc3f5e434e02b55
#
_entry.id   d5532bc1cd75bed96cc3f5e434e02b55
#
_cell.length_a   1.000
_cell.length_b   1.000
_cell.length_c   1.000
_cell.angle_alpha   90.00
_cell.angle_beta   90.00
_cell.angle_gamma   90.00
#
_symmetry.space_group_name_H-M   'P 1'
#
loop_
_entity.id
_entity.type
_entity.pdbx_description
1 polymer ?
#
loop_
_entity_poly.entity_id
_entity_poly.type
_entity_poly.pdbx_seq_one_letter_code
_entity_poly.pdbx_strand_id
1 'polypeptide(L)'
;LSFSGVDGAVSYDVVINGVSVLKSATKTEIELNDVLTSPINYEIKVRANGDNRLTFDSKFSTLSYDNVMQLGTPENVGITSVDGKVILSFDRVSYASGYEIDVNGETLKTTDNKYDLTDKVSIPANYLIKVRATGGKGYDAGKWATTTYECRKTIESPRLLVENKTVSWAKSEGANEYSVVVTFMETEIEKVDRFSGTSFDLSELVAKHGAGEYAVKVQALSNGNYDYSDVTTIYYRNYLTLEAPTVAVNGTIVSWTKVENAVDYTIKIDGRIISTNETAESFDV
;
A
#
# COMPACT_ATOMS: atom_id res chain seq x y z
N LEU A 1 -51.33 1.92 9.88
CA LEU A 1 -52.26 3.03 9.71
C LEU A 1 -53.04 3.20 11.00
N SER A 2 -53.00 4.39 11.55
CA SER A 2 -53.85 4.75 12.71
C SER A 2 -54.55 6.08 12.45
N PHE A 3 -55.75 6.22 12.96
CA PHE A 3 -56.56 7.45 12.84
C PHE A 3 -57.51 7.59 14.03
N SER A 4 -58.01 8.79 14.26
CA SER A 4 -58.97 9.06 15.33
C SER A 4 -60.36 8.52 14.96
N GLY A 5 -61.03 7.91 15.95
CA GLY A 5 -62.42 7.49 15.76
C GLY A 5 -63.33 8.70 15.53
N VAL A 6 -64.37 8.49 14.71
CA VAL A 6 -65.41 9.48 14.39
C VAL A 6 -66.68 9.11 15.15
N ASP A 7 -67.22 10.10 15.88
CA ASP A 7 -68.44 9.87 16.63
C ASP A 7 -69.63 9.53 15.70
N GLY A 8 -70.38 8.52 16.06
CA GLY A 8 -71.46 7.99 15.22
C GLY A 8 -71.06 7.07 14.07
N ALA A 9 -69.75 6.82 13.87
CA ALA A 9 -69.29 5.85 12.89
C ALA A 9 -69.52 4.41 13.37
N VAL A 10 -70.00 3.54 12.51
CA VAL A 10 -70.20 2.11 12.79
C VAL A 10 -69.00 1.26 12.27
N SER A 11 -68.28 1.77 11.28
CA SER A 11 -67.10 1.14 10.72
C SER A 11 -66.32 2.12 9.84
N TYR A 12 -65.21 1.64 9.25
CA TYR A 12 -64.34 2.42 8.36
C TYR A 12 -64.03 1.65 7.12
N ASP A 13 -63.96 2.32 5.96
CA ASP A 13 -63.42 1.78 4.74
C ASP A 13 -62.02 2.34 4.49
N VAL A 14 -61.10 1.50 4.06
CA VAL A 14 -59.73 1.86 3.67
C VAL A 14 -59.51 1.55 2.18
N VAL A 15 -59.09 2.54 1.45
CA VAL A 15 -58.75 2.47 -0.01
C VAL A 15 -57.29 2.87 -0.19
N ILE A 16 -56.55 2.06 -0.90
CA ILE A 16 -55.13 2.32 -1.20
C ILE A 16 -54.96 2.33 -2.71
N ASN A 17 -54.39 3.43 -3.24
CA ASN A 17 -54.24 3.65 -4.69
C ASN A 17 -55.52 3.35 -5.50
N GLY A 18 -56.65 3.74 -4.98
CA GLY A 18 -57.97 3.52 -5.63
C GLY A 18 -58.55 2.14 -5.42
N VAL A 19 -57.82 1.19 -4.79
CA VAL A 19 -58.29 -0.18 -4.53
C VAL A 19 -58.81 -0.29 -3.11
N SER A 20 -60.02 -0.81 -2.92
CA SER A 20 -60.58 -1.07 -1.58
C SER A 20 -59.82 -2.24 -0.94
N VAL A 21 -59.12 -1.96 0.17
CA VAL A 21 -58.31 -2.94 0.90
C VAL A 21 -59.08 -3.51 2.07
N LEU A 22 -59.81 -2.67 2.79
CA LEU A 22 -60.68 -3.03 3.90
C LEU A 22 -62.03 -2.37 3.74
N LYS A 23 -63.09 -3.13 3.99
CA LYS A 23 -64.46 -2.63 4.11
C LYS A 23 -64.99 -2.94 5.49
N SER A 24 -65.65 -1.96 6.08
CA SER A 24 -66.32 -2.10 7.36
C SER A 24 -65.38 -2.53 8.52
N ALA A 25 -64.15 -2.01 8.54
CA ALA A 25 -63.24 -2.22 9.64
C ALA A 25 -63.79 -1.51 10.90
N THR A 26 -63.78 -2.19 12.03
CA THR A 26 -64.27 -1.64 13.32
C THR A 26 -63.14 -1.06 14.18
N LYS A 27 -61.89 -1.25 13.82
CA LYS A 27 -60.70 -0.76 14.48
C LYS A 27 -60.18 0.49 13.80
N THR A 28 -59.59 1.41 14.57
CA THR A 28 -58.90 2.62 14.08
C THR A 28 -57.39 2.45 13.95
N GLU A 29 -56.88 1.25 14.22
CA GLU A 29 -55.50 0.85 14.06
C GLU A 29 -55.45 -0.39 13.17
N ILE A 30 -54.81 -0.30 12.01
CA ILE A 30 -54.86 -1.28 10.94
C ILE A 30 -53.42 -1.55 10.46
N GLU A 31 -53.02 -2.80 10.47
CA GLU A 31 -51.76 -3.22 9.85
C GLU A 31 -51.90 -3.30 8.34
N LEU A 32 -50.93 -2.72 7.62
CA LEU A 32 -50.90 -2.67 6.14
C LEU A 32 -49.65 -3.33 5.56
N ASN A 33 -48.88 -4.10 6.36
CA ASN A 33 -47.61 -4.71 5.97
C ASN A 33 -47.72 -5.57 4.70
N ASP A 34 -48.82 -6.34 4.60
CA ASP A 34 -49.06 -7.24 3.43
C ASP A 34 -49.55 -6.48 2.20
N VAL A 35 -49.89 -5.19 2.33
CA VAL A 35 -50.43 -4.35 1.26
C VAL A 35 -49.38 -3.38 0.74
N LEU A 36 -48.60 -2.78 1.63
CA LEU A 36 -47.57 -1.79 1.28
C LEU A 36 -46.25 -2.46 0.96
N THR A 37 -46.24 -3.39 0.02
CA THR A 37 -45.07 -4.24 -0.29
C THR A 37 -44.13 -3.68 -1.35
N SER A 38 -44.55 -2.69 -2.10
CA SER A 38 -43.75 -2.06 -3.14
C SER A 38 -43.14 -0.73 -2.69
N PRO A 39 -41.95 -0.36 -3.14
CA PRO A 39 -41.28 0.90 -2.80
C PRO A 39 -41.83 2.08 -3.63
N ILE A 40 -43.06 2.45 -3.40
CA ILE A 40 -43.75 3.51 -4.11
C ILE A 40 -44.45 4.47 -3.13
N ASN A 41 -44.90 5.61 -3.64
CA ASN A 41 -45.81 6.47 -2.90
C ASN A 41 -47.21 5.86 -2.95
N TYR A 42 -47.79 5.66 -1.79
CA TYR A 42 -49.17 5.18 -1.64
C TYR A 42 -50.10 6.34 -1.27
N GLU A 43 -51.24 6.46 -1.99
CA GLU A 43 -52.38 7.27 -1.58
C GLU A 43 -53.29 6.40 -0.74
N ILE A 44 -53.38 6.68 0.56
CA ILE A 44 -54.20 5.96 1.52
C ILE A 44 -55.40 6.83 1.85
N LYS A 45 -56.62 6.32 1.64
CA LYS A 45 -57.87 7.02 1.92
C LYS A 45 -58.66 6.23 2.95
N VAL A 46 -59.21 6.95 3.93
CA VAL A 46 -60.08 6.40 5.00
C VAL A 46 -61.36 7.19 5.01
N ARG A 47 -62.52 6.52 5.14
CA ARG A 47 -63.79 7.14 5.42
C ARG A 47 -64.49 6.42 6.60
N ALA A 48 -65.26 7.16 7.36
CA ALA A 48 -66.17 6.61 8.36
C ALA A 48 -67.49 6.28 7.70
N ASN A 49 -68.02 5.08 7.99
CA ASN A 49 -69.32 4.63 7.53
C ASN A 49 -70.39 4.86 8.60
N GLY A 50 -71.49 5.47 8.23
CA GLY A 50 -72.67 5.70 9.06
C GLY A 50 -73.57 4.44 9.13
N ASP A 51 -74.64 4.50 9.94
CA ASP A 51 -75.62 3.46 10.08
C ASP A 51 -76.73 3.50 9.02
N ASN A 52 -76.70 4.51 8.13
CA ASN A 52 -77.71 4.80 7.12
C ASN A 52 -79.13 5.09 7.66
N ARG A 53 -79.22 5.36 8.97
CA ARG A 53 -80.46 5.74 9.63
C ARG A 53 -80.40 7.15 10.23
N LEU A 54 -79.37 7.37 11.08
CA LEU A 54 -79.10 8.63 11.74
C LEU A 54 -77.81 9.32 11.25
N THR A 55 -76.92 8.53 10.67
CA THR A 55 -75.65 8.99 10.16
C THR A 55 -75.38 8.48 8.74
N PHE A 56 -74.77 9.31 7.89
CA PHE A 56 -74.31 8.94 6.57
C PHE A 56 -72.79 8.79 6.55
N ASP A 57 -72.25 8.12 5.50
CA ASP A 57 -70.80 7.98 5.30
C ASP A 57 -70.10 9.36 5.18
N SER A 58 -68.95 9.48 5.78
CA SER A 58 -68.12 10.66 5.62
C SER A 58 -67.48 10.75 4.23
N LYS A 59 -66.91 11.90 3.90
CA LYS A 59 -65.95 11.99 2.81
C LYS A 59 -64.66 11.26 3.19
N PHE A 60 -63.88 10.86 2.20
CA PHE A 60 -62.57 10.30 2.42
C PHE A 60 -61.59 11.35 2.95
N SER A 61 -60.84 10.99 3.99
CA SER A 61 -59.58 11.64 4.34
C SER A 61 -58.43 10.94 3.63
N THR A 62 -57.47 11.70 3.15
CA THR A 62 -56.34 11.17 2.32
C THR A 62 -55.01 11.40 3.03
N LEU A 63 -54.19 10.38 3.05
CA LEU A 63 -52.77 10.40 3.49
C LEU A 63 -51.89 9.93 2.35
N SER A 64 -50.77 10.61 2.11
CA SER A 64 -49.68 10.14 1.26
C SER A 64 -48.63 9.47 2.11
N TYR A 65 -48.21 8.28 1.71
CA TYR A 65 -47.17 7.50 2.41
C TYR A 65 -46.13 7.01 1.43
N ASP A 66 -44.89 7.44 1.60
CA ASP A 66 -43.75 6.97 0.83
C ASP A 66 -43.18 5.69 1.50
N ASN A 67 -43.40 4.54 0.86
CA ASN A 67 -42.77 3.30 1.30
C ASN A 67 -41.36 3.20 0.72
N VAL A 68 -40.36 3.29 1.60
CA VAL A 68 -38.97 3.23 1.23
C VAL A 68 -38.37 1.91 1.71
N MET A 69 -37.70 1.19 0.83
CA MET A 69 -37.03 -0.07 1.12
C MET A 69 -35.53 0.10 1.15
N GLN A 70 -34.85 -0.46 2.15
CA GLN A 70 -33.40 -0.46 2.19
C GLN A 70 -32.82 -1.53 1.23
N LEU A 71 -31.86 -1.13 0.41
CA LEU A 71 -31.13 -2.08 -0.44
C LEU A 71 -30.28 -3.05 0.37
N GLY A 72 -30.04 -4.22 -0.19
CA GLY A 72 -29.12 -5.21 0.34
C GLY A 72 -27.69 -4.70 0.43
N THR A 73 -26.88 -5.39 1.20
CA THR A 73 -25.44 -5.17 1.27
C THR A 73 -24.74 -5.93 0.13
N PRO A 74 -23.79 -5.34 -0.61
CA PRO A 74 -23.01 -6.11 -1.60
C PRO A 74 -22.29 -7.29 -0.95
N GLU A 75 -22.35 -8.45 -1.60
CA GLU A 75 -21.67 -9.68 -1.16
C GLU A 75 -20.46 -9.98 -2.05
N ASN A 76 -19.59 -10.92 -1.63
CA ASN A 76 -18.41 -11.36 -2.34
C ASN A 76 -17.49 -10.20 -2.76
N VAL A 77 -17.35 -9.21 -1.86
CA VAL A 77 -16.49 -8.05 -2.09
C VAL A 77 -15.03 -8.48 -2.00
N GLY A 78 -14.32 -8.34 -3.12
CA GLY A 78 -12.92 -8.75 -3.23
C GLY A 78 -12.10 -7.83 -4.13
N ILE A 79 -10.78 -7.91 -3.97
CA ILE A 79 -9.82 -7.20 -4.81
C ILE A 79 -8.92 -8.21 -5.51
N THR A 80 -8.73 -8.01 -6.81
CA THR A 80 -7.74 -8.73 -7.61
C THR A 80 -6.68 -7.75 -8.10
N SER A 81 -5.41 -8.16 -7.98
CA SER A 81 -4.27 -7.42 -8.53
C SER A 81 -3.59 -8.30 -9.59
N VAL A 82 -3.71 -7.93 -10.85
CA VAL A 82 -3.15 -8.66 -11.99
C VAL A 82 -2.63 -7.66 -13.03
N ASP A 83 -1.44 -7.88 -13.54
CA ASP A 83 -0.80 -7.06 -14.57
C ASP A 83 -0.79 -5.55 -14.24
N GLY A 84 -0.55 -5.22 -12.97
CA GLY A 84 -0.49 -3.85 -12.48
C GLY A 84 -1.85 -3.17 -12.31
N LYS A 85 -2.96 -3.87 -12.55
CA LYS A 85 -4.31 -3.37 -12.31
C LYS A 85 -4.86 -3.88 -10.99
N VAL A 86 -5.50 -3.00 -10.24
CA VAL A 86 -6.18 -3.31 -8.97
C VAL A 86 -7.67 -3.13 -9.15
N ILE A 87 -8.40 -4.23 -9.23
CA ILE A 87 -9.84 -4.24 -9.53
C ILE A 87 -10.63 -4.67 -8.29
N LEU A 88 -11.51 -3.80 -7.83
CA LEU A 88 -12.57 -4.13 -6.88
C LEU A 88 -13.70 -4.84 -7.63
N SER A 89 -14.23 -5.93 -7.07
CA SER A 89 -15.42 -6.64 -7.59
C SER A 89 -16.33 -7.07 -6.44
N PHE A 90 -17.62 -7.16 -6.73
CA PHE A 90 -18.65 -7.56 -5.78
C PHE A 90 -19.89 -8.06 -6.52
N ASP A 91 -20.82 -8.71 -5.82
CA ASP A 91 -22.06 -9.14 -6.41
C ASP A 91 -23.04 -7.99 -6.63
N ARG A 92 -23.83 -8.07 -7.70
CA ARG A 92 -24.89 -7.09 -7.97
C ARG A 92 -26.00 -7.21 -6.92
N VAL A 93 -26.41 -6.06 -6.40
CA VAL A 93 -27.55 -5.96 -5.46
C VAL A 93 -28.83 -5.71 -6.26
N SER A 94 -29.88 -6.47 -5.97
CA SER A 94 -31.20 -6.29 -6.59
C SER A 94 -31.73 -4.87 -6.34
N TYR A 95 -32.29 -4.26 -7.37
CA TYR A 95 -32.83 -2.89 -7.38
C TYR A 95 -31.80 -1.75 -7.17
N ALA A 96 -30.52 -2.05 -7.08
CA ALA A 96 -29.49 -1.01 -7.08
C ALA A 96 -29.43 -0.29 -8.43
N SER A 97 -29.41 1.04 -8.41
CA SER A 97 -29.16 1.87 -9.58
C SER A 97 -27.68 2.22 -9.76
N GLY A 98 -26.87 1.99 -8.73
CA GLY A 98 -25.44 2.21 -8.72
C GLY A 98 -24.83 1.82 -7.38
N TYR A 99 -23.57 2.19 -7.20
CA TYR A 99 -22.81 1.89 -5.99
C TYR A 99 -21.95 3.09 -5.61
N GLU A 100 -21.78 3.28 -4.33
CA GLU A 100 -20.77 4.15 -3.75
C GLU A 100 -19.63 3.30 -3.20
N ILE A 101 -18.39 3.73 -3.51
CA ILE A 101 -17.15 3.12 -3.05
C ILE A 101 -16.42 4.15 -2.21
N ASP A 102 -15.99 3.80 -1.02
CA ASP A 102 -15.16 4.63 -0.15
C ASP A 102 -13.76 4.01 -0.08
N VAL A 103 -12.74 4.79 -0.40
CA VAL A 103 -11.34 4.42 -0.30
C VAL A 103 -10.67 5.35 0.69
N ASN A 104 -10.44 4.91 1.91
CA ASN A 104 -9.88 5.71 3.01
C ASN A 104 -10.57 7.08 3.18
N GLY A 105 -11.89 7.18 2.94
CA GLY A 105 -12.67 8.41 3.06
C GLY A 105 -12.92 9.17 1.75
N GLU A 106 -12.27 8.81 0.65
CA GLU A 106 -12.62 9.32 -0.69
C GLU A 106 -13.80 8.53 -1.26
N THR A 107 -14.89 9.21 -1.61
CA THR A 107 -16.08 8.57 -2.18
C THR A 107 -16.06 8.59 -3.70
N LEU A 108 -16.19 7.43 -4.29
CA LEU A 108 -16.29 7.18 -5.74
C LEU A 108 -17.67 6.60 -6.07
N LYS A 109 -18.10 6.67 -7.32
CA LYS A 109 -19.39 6.14 -7.78
C LYS A 109 -19.23 5.30 -9.04
N THR A 110 -20.05 4.24 -9.13
CA THR A 110 -20.12 3.38 -10.32
C THR A 110 -21.52 2.82 -10.50
N THR A 111 -21.88 2.43 -11.71
CA THR A 111 -23.09 1.65 -12.02
C THR A 111 -22.77 0.17 -12.22
N ASP A 112 -21.49 -0.17 -12.30
CA ASP A 112 -21.02 -1.55 -12.43
C ASP A 112 -20.63 -2.17 -11.10
N ASN A 113 -20.60 -3.50 -11.08
CA ASN A 113 -20.13 -4.30 -9.94
C ASN A 113 -18.62 -4.58 -9.98
N LYS A 114 -17.88 -3.81 -10.78
CA LYS A 114 -16.42 -3.75 -10.83
C LYS A 114 -15.94 -2.32 -10.92
N TYR A 115 -14.79 -2.03 -10.32
CA TYR A 115 -14.18 -0.70 -10.37
C TYR A 115 -12.66 -0.81 -10.39
N ASP A 116 -12.01 -0.08 -11.31
CA ASP A 116 -10.55 0.01 -11.37
C ASP A 116 -10.05 1.01 -10.32
N LEU A 117 -9.35 0.50 -9.31
CA LEU A 117 -8.79 1.27 -8.20
C LEU A 117 -7.30 1.59 -8.39
N THR A 118 -6.68 1.22 -9.51
CA THR A 118 -5.22 1.28 -9.73
C THR A 118 -4.62 2.62 -9.33
N ASP A 119 -5.20 3.73 -9.82
CA ASP A 119 -4.71 5.08 -9.51
C ASP A 119 -5.05 5.53 -8.08
N LYS A 120 -6.02 4.91 -7.43
CA LYS A 120 -6.50 5.27 -6.10
C LYS A 120 -5.70 4.60 -4.97
N VAL A 121 -5.04 3.50 -5.27
CA VAL A 121 -4.27 2.69 -4.32
C VAL A 121 -2.81 2.50 -4.76
N SER A 122 -2.25 3.48 -5.49
CA SER A 122 -0.92 3.41 -6.10
C SER A 122 0.23 3.75 -5.14
N ILE A 123 -0.07 4.36 -4.00
CA ILE A 123 0.91 4.71 -2.96
C ILE A 123 1.02 3.55 -1.97
N PRO A 124 2.23 3.11 -1.58
CA PRO A 124 2.40 2.05 -0.59
C PRO A 124 1.72 2.39 0.74
N ALA A 125 0.63 1.68 1.03
CA ALA A 125 -0.21 1.86 2.22
C ALA A 125 -1.20 0.70 2.38
N ASN A 126 -1.82 0.64 3.56
CA ASN A 126 -2.99 -0.20 3.80
C ASN A 126 -4.26 0.60 3.52
N TYR A 127 -5.09 0.12 2.62
CA TYR A 127 -6.34 0.76 2.22
C TYR A 127 -7.53 0.02 2.82
N LEU A 128 -8.42 0.76 3.49
CA LEU A 128 -9.76 0.30 3.83
C LEU A 128 -10.70 0.71 2.72
N ILE A 129 -11.33 -0.26 2.08
CA ILE A 129 -12.23 -0.06 0.96
C ILE A 129 -13.61 -0.54 1.36
N LYS A 130 -14.61 0.30 1.15
CA LYS A 130 -16.00 0.00 1.44
C LYS A 130 -16.84 0.19 0.19
N VAL A 131 -17.89 -0.59 0.06
CA VAL A 131 -18.85 -0.45 -1.04
C VAL A 131 -20.26 -0.63 -0.51
N ARG A 132 -21.22 0.18 -1.02
CA ARG A 132 -22.64 0.02 -0.75
C ARG A 132 -23.47 0.24 -2.02
N ALA A 133 -24.61 -0.40 -2.09
CA ALA A 133 -25.60 -0.17 -3.13
C ALA A 133 -26.31 1.18 -2.92
N THR A 134 -26.59 1.89 -4.00
CA THR A 134 -27.43 3.09 -4.03
C THR A 134 -28.62 2.85 -4.91
N GLY A 135 -29.79 3.32 -4.49
CA GLY A 135 -31.06 3.13 -5.17
C GLY A 135 -31.58 4.40 -5.82
N GLY A 136 -32.58 4.22 -6.67
CA GLY A 136 -33.43 5.28 -7.16
C GLY A 136 -34.57 5.61 -6.20
N LYS A 137 -35.63 6.26 -6.72
CA LYS A 137 -36.82 6.61 -5.94
C LYS A 137 -37.43 5.37 -5.27
N GLY A 138 -37.69 5.47 -3.97
CA GLY A 138 -38.26 4.39 -3.16
C GLY A 138 -37.23 3.43 -2.54
N TYR A 139 -35.94 3.64 -2.77
CA TYR A 139 -34.90 2.80 -2.19
C TYR A 139 -33.83 3.63 -1.46
N ASP A 140 -33.62 3.33 -0.18
CA ASP A 140 -32.49 3.84 0.58
C ASP A 140 -31.22 3.02 0.30
N ALA A 141 -30.08 3.67 0.47
CA ALA A 141 -28.80 3.04 0.31
C ALA A 141 -28.62 1.83 1.24
N GLY A 142 -28.00 0.78 0.73
CA GLY A 142 -27.63 -0.41 1.50
C GLY A 142 -26.56 -0.13 2.55
N LYS A 143 -26.31 -1.12 3.39
CA LYS A 143 -25.19 -1.07 4.34
C LYS A 143 -23.85 -1.21 3.58
N TRP A 144 -22.80 -0.70 4.21
CA TRP A 144 -21.44 -0.84 3.71
C TRP A 144 -20.92 -2.27 3.88
N ALA A 145 -20.44 -2.88 2.80
CA ALA A 145 -19.53 -4.01 2.85
C ALA A 145 -18.08 -3.49 2.82
N THR A 146 -17.15 -4.22 3.42
CA THR A 146 -15.77 -3.77 3.60
C THR A 146 -14.76 -4.82 3.14
N THR A 147 -13.65 -4.36 2.57
CA THR A 147 -12.46 -5.17 2.28
C THR A 147 -11.21 -4.32 2.50
N THR A 148 -10.03 -4.93 2.49
CA THR A 148 -8.75 -4.24 2.63
C THR A 148 -7.85 -4.57 1.45
N TYR A 149 -6.97 -3.63 1.11
CA TYR A 149 -5.91 -3.84 0.13
C TYR A 149 -4.60 -3.29 0.67
N GLU A 150 -3.54 -4.09 0.60
CA GLU A 150 -2.19 -3.68 0.94
C GLU A 150 -1.39 -3.41 -0.34
N CYS A 151 -1.08 -2.14 -0.60
CA CYS A 151 -0.14 -1.76 -1.65
C CYS A 151 1.27 -1.79 -1.11
N ARG A 152 2.13 -2.63 -1.70
CA ARG A 152 3.56 -2.70 -1.39
C ARG A 152 4.40 -2.37 -2.61
N LYS A 153 5.57 -1.79 -2.41
CA LYS A 153 6.59 -1.57 -3.44
C LYS A 153 7.96 -1.95 -2.89
N THR A 154 8.83 -2.48 -3.72
CA THR A 154 10.23 -2.71 -3.36
C THR A 154 11.00 -1.40 -3.45
N ILE A 155 11.85 -1.13 -2.45
CA ILE A 155 12.75 0.03 -2.45
C ILE A 155 13.80 -0.15 -3.55
N GLU A 156 14.11 0.92 -4.28
CA GLU A 156 15.23 0.90 -5.21
C GLU A 156 16.56 0.74 -4.46
N SER A 157 17.43 -0.12 -5.00
CA SER A 157 18.76 -0.38 -4.42
C SER A 157 19.61 0.88 -4.35
N PRO A 158 20.31 1.13 -3.23
CA PRO A 158 21.18 2.29 -3.08
C PRO A 158 22.28 2.32 -4.15
N ARG A 159 22.50 3.47 -4.79
CA ARG A 159 23.64 3.70 -5.67
C ARG A 159 24.83 4.15 -4.85
N LEU A 160 25.84 3.29 -4.72
CA LEU A 160 26.99 3.52 -3.86
C LEU A 160 28.10 4.28 -4.61
N LEU A 161 28.73 5.22 -3.91
CA LEU A 161 29.96 5.90 -4.32
C LEU A 161 31.00 5.74 -3.21
N VAL A 162 32.28 5.64 -3.56
CA VAL A 162 33.37 5.58 -2.60
C VAL A 162 34.40 6.66 -2.91
N GLU A 163 34.66 7.52 -1.94
CA GLU A 163 35.69 8.56 -2.00
C GLU A 163 36.43 8.65 -0.64
N ASN A 164 37.74 8.70 -0.69
CA ASN A 164 38.59 8.91 0.52
C ASN A 164 38.18 8.03 1.73
N LYS A 165 38.00 6.75 1.55
CA LYS A 165 37.56 5.76 2.57
C LYS A 165 36.12 5.94 3.05
N THR A 166 35.32 6.81 2.43
CA THR A 166 33.91 6.99 2.75
C THR A 166 33.05 6.42 1.64
N VAL A 167 32.15 5.50 1.99
CA VAL A 167 31.09 5.04 1.10
C VAL A 167 29.86 5.86 1.34
N SER A 168 29.25 6.38 0.28
CA SER A 168 28.06 7.23 0.38
C SER A 168 27.00 6.84 -0.65
N TRP A 169 25.74 7.19 -0.36
CA TRP A 169 24.61 6.96 -1.25
C TRP A 169 23.52 8.03 -1.03
N ALA A 170 22.67 8.22 -2.04
CA ALA A 170 21.47 9.03 -1.88
C ALA A 170 20.40 8.26 -1.08
N LYS A 171 19.56 8.97 -0.34
CA LYS A 171 18.44 8.35 0.37
C LYS A 171 17.47 7.72 -0.64
N SER A 172 17.19 6.42 -0.51
CA SER A 172 16.19 5.73 -1.31
C SER A 172 14.78 6.08 -0.82
N GLU A 173 13.83 6.28 -1.76
CA GLU A 173 12.43 6.51 -1.42
C GLU A 173 11.85 5.30 -0.69
N GLY A 174 11.14 5.55 0.41
CA GLY A 174 10.59 4.51 1.28
C GLY A 174 11.58 3.91 2.28
N ALA A 175 12.88 4.21 2.18
CA ALA A 175 13.87 3.75 3.15
C ALA A 175 13.81 4.58 4.45
N ASN A 176 13.80 3.87 5.57
CA ASN A 176 13.95 4.46 6.91
C ASN A 176 15.37 4.29 7.44
N GLU A 177 16.00 3.19 7.13
CA GLU A 177 17.31 2.75 7.60
C GLU A 177 18.00 1.91 6.53
N TYR A 178 19.24 1.54 6.77
CA TYR A 178 20.03 0.68 5.91
C TYR A 178 20.69 -0.43 6.73
N SER A 179 20.89 -1.60 6.14
CA SER A 179 21.85 -2.58 6.62
C SER A 179 23.17 -2.33 5.90
N VAL A 180 24.27 -2.23 6.67
CA VAL A 180 25.63 -2.05 6.14
C VAL A 180 26.48 -3.20 6.63
N VAL A 181 27.11 -3.94 5.69
CA VAL A 181 28.02 -5.03 5.99
C VAL A 181 29.35 -4.75 5.29
N VAL A 182 30.44 -4.82 6.03
CA VAL A 182 31.80 -4.67 5.48
C VAL A 182 32.54 -5.99 5.58
N THR A 183 33.10 -6.44 4.46
CA THR A 183 34.04 -7.59 4.42
C THR A 183 35.42 -7.12 4.03
N PHE A 184 36.44 -7.71 4.66
CA PHE A 184 37.84 -7.56 4.31
C PHE A 184 38.38 -8.91 3.82
N MET A 185 38.92 -8.97 2.60
CA MET A 185 39.41 -10.21 1.99
C MET A 185 38.38 -11.35 2.15
N GLU A 186 37.11 -11.05 1.78
CA GLU A 186 35.92 -11.95 1.86
C GLU A 186 35.41 -12.30 3.28
N THR A 187 36.14 -11.91 4.33
CA THR A 187 35.70 -12.13 5.73
C THR A 187 34.90 -10.93 6.24
N GLU A 188 33.72 -11.18 6.83
CA GLU A 188 32.92 -10.12 7.48
C GLU A 188 33.67 -9.57 8.69
N ILE A 189 33.87 -8.24 8.73
CA ILE A 189 34.60 -7.52 9.77
C ILE A 189 33.73 -6.49 10.52
N GLU A 190 32.63 -6.07 9.91
CA GLU A 190 31.70 -5.10 10.49
C GLU A 190 30.29 -5.36 9.95
N LYS A 191 29.28 -5.23 10.82
CA LYS A 191 27.87 -5.31 10.46
C LYS A 191 27.03 -4.35 11.29
N VAL A 192 26.29 -3.47 10.61
CA VAL A 192 25.32 -2.56 11.21
C VAL A 192 23.95 -2.87 10.64
N ASP A 193 23.10 -3.51 11.43
CA ASP A 193 21.77 -3.97 10.95
C ASP A 193 20.77 -2.86 10.73
N ARG A 194 20.90 -1.71 11.44
CA ARG A 194 20.02 -0.55 11.32
C ARG A 194 20.83 0.74 11.38
N PHE A 195 21.20 1.21 10.23
CA PHE A 195 22.01 2.42 10.04
C PHE A 195 21.15 3.54 9.46
N SER A 196 21.04 4.65 10.18
CA SER A 196 20.20 5.78 9.78
C SER A 196 20.90 6.78 8.85
N GLY A 197 22.22 6.66 8.68
CA GLY A 197 23.01 7.54 7.79
C GLY A 197 22.96 7.13 6.34
N THR A 198 23.52 7.98 5.49
CA THR A 198 23.72 7.74 4.05
C THR A 198 25.20 7.80 3.65
N SER A 199 26.09 7.72 4.62
CA SER A 199 27.54 7.60 4.41
C SER A 199 28.18 6.78 5.52
N PHE A 200 29.12 5.91 5.17
CA PHE A 200 29.83 5.03 6.08
C PHE A 200 31.34 5.22 5.93
N ASP A 201 32.03 5.56 7.03
CA ASP A 201 33.47 5.77 7.05
C ASP A 201 34.23 4.47 7.35
N LEU A 202 35.15 4.11 6.46
CA LEU A 202 35.99 2.93 6.56
C LEU A 202 37.33 3.19 7.29
N SER A 203 37.60 4.42 7.71
CA SER A 203 38.93 4.83 8.22
C SER A 203 39.42 3.99 9.37
N GLU A 204 38.57 3.69 10.36
CA GLU A 204 38.92 2.85 11.51
C GLU A 204 39.14 1.38 11.09
N LEU A 205 38.31 0.85 10.20
CA LEU A 205 38.45 -0.51 9.70
C LEU A 205 39.73 -0.67 8.88
N VAL A 206 40.04 0.34 8.03
CA VAL A 206 41.29 0.37 7.25
C VAL A 206 42.51 0.52 8.13
N ALA A 207 42.44 1.32 9.19
CA ALA A 207 43.55 1.42 10.18
C ALA A 207 43.81 0.11 10.92
N LYS A 208 42.73 -0.64 11.21
CA LYS A 208 42.80 -1.95 11.93
C LYS A 208 43.25 -3.11 11.06
N HIS A 209 42.78 -3.21 9.83
CA HIS A 209 42.96 -4.36 8.96
C HIS A 209 44.04 -4.15 7.87
N GLY A 210 44.41 -2.90 7.59
CA GLY A 210 45.52 -2.56 6.71
C GLY A 210 45.18 -2.57 5.21
N ALA A 211 46.20 -2.95 4.42
CA ALA A 211 46.06 -3.01 2.97
C ALA A 211 45.26 -4.24 2.53
N GLY A 212 44.40 -4.05 1.55
CA GLY A 212 43.59 -5.12 0.99
C GLY A 212 42.29 -4.60 0.38
N GLU A 213 41.42 -5.50 -0.01
CA GLU A 213 40.11 -5.21 -0.59
C GLU A 213 39.05 -5.25 0.49
N TYR A 214 38.25 -4.20 0.55
CA TYR A 214 37.08 -4.03 1.39
C TYR A 214 35.85 -4.05 0.50
N ALA A 215 34.91 -4.96 0.71
CA ALA A 215 33.61 -4.91 0.06
C ALA A 215 32.55 -4.36 1.06
N VAL A 216 31.89 -3.28 0.67
CA VAL A 216 30.81 -2.67 1.45
C VAL A 216 29.49 -3.00 0.77
N LYS A 217 28.63 -3.72 1.50
CA LYS A 217 27.30 -4.15 1.10
C LYS A 217 26.27 -3.29 1.80
N VAL A 218 25.35 -2.69 1.05
CA VAL A 218 24.28 -1.85 1.59
C VAL A 218 22.95 -2.30 1.07
N GLN A 219 21.97 -2.42 1.96
CA GLN A 219 20.57 -2.72 1.67
C GLN A 219 19.68 -1.67 2.31
N ALA A 220 18.73 -1.12 1.57
CA ALA A 220 17.74 -0.19 2.10
C ALA A 220 16.60 -0.96 2.78
N LEU A 221 16.23 -0.51 4.00
CA LEU A 221 15.24 -1.12 4.87
C LEU A 221 14.05 -0.19 5.10
N SER A 222 12.87 -0.76 5.32
CA SER A 222 11.64 -0.03 5.64
C SER A 222 10.93 -0.61 6.85
N ASN A 223 10.14 0.23 7.53
CA ASN A 223 9.24 -0.16 8.61
C ASN A 223 7.77 -0.19 8.18
N GLY A 224 7.46 0.13 6.90
CA GLY A 224 6.10 0.30 6.40
C GLY A 224 5.77 -0.62 5.23
N ASN A 225 4.99 -0.10 4.30
CA ASN A 225 4.49 -0.83 3.14
C ASN A 225 5.50 -0.92 1.97
N TYR A 226 6.79 -0.86 2.26
CA TYR A 226 7.84 -1.13 1.29
C TYR A 226 8.59 -2.40 1.65
N ASP A 227 8.90 -3.21 0.64
CA ASP A 227 9.82 -4.33 0.75
C ASP A 227 11.25 -3.82 0.66
N TYR A 228 12.20 -4.51 1.31
CA TYR A 228 13.61 -4.15 1.30
C TYR A 228 14.17 -4.18 -0.12
N SER A 229 15.16 -3.32 -0.38
CA SER A 229 15.87 -3.36 -1.66
C SER A 229 16.71 -4.63 -1.81
N ASP A 230 17.19 -4.88 -3.02
CA ASP A 230 18.33 -5.77 -3.19
C ASP A 230 19.58 -5.15 -2.54
N VAL A 231 20.56 -6.02 -2.23
CA VAL A 231 21.85 -5.62 -1.68
C VAL A 231 22.72 -5.08 -2.81
N THR A 232 23.28 -3.88 -2.61
CA THR A 232 24.30 -3.31 -3.51
C THR A 232 25.67 -3.43 -2.87
N THR A 233 26.69 -3.75 -3.67
CA THR A 233 28.07 -3.89 -3.20
C THR A 233 28.99 -2.91 -3.94
N ILE A 234 29.89 -2.26 -3.20
CA ILE A 234 30.99 -1.46 -3.74
C ILE A 234 32.30 -1.91 -3.11
N TYR A 235 33.38 -1.80 -3.87
CA TYR A 235 34.70 -2.21 -3.42
C TYR A 235 35.59 -0.99 -3.19
N TYR A 236 36.27 -0.96 -2.04
CA TYR A 236 37.36 -0.05 -1.72
C TYR A 236 38.65 -0.84 -1.60
N ARG A 237 39.69 -0.42 -2.31
CA ARG A 237 41.01 -1.04 -2.24
C ARG A 237 42.00 -0.11 -1.58
N ASN A 238 42.52 -0.54 -0.42
CA ASN A 238 43.59 0.16 0.27
C ASN A 238 44.94 -0.43 -0.17
N TYR A 239 45.65 0.34 -0.99
CA TYR A 239 46.98 -0.06 -1.45
C TYR A 239 48.05 0.52 -0.54
N LEU A 240 49.08 -0.30 -0.25
CA LEU A 240 50.31 0.18 0.36
C LEU A 240 51.24 0.67 -0.73
N THR A 241 51.87 1.83 -0.55
CA THR A 241 53.04 2.23 -1.28
C THR A 241 54.25 1.65 -0.57
N LEU A 242 55.04 0.83 -1.23
CA LEU A 242 56.25 0.28 -0.66
C LEU A 242 57.28 1.37 -0.45
N GLU A 243 58.08 1.24 0.60
CA GLU A 243 59.25 2.12 0.82
C GLU A 243 60.34 1.85 -0.22
N ALA A 244 61.13 2.84 -0.54
CA ALA A 244 62.24 2.65 -1.42
C ALA A 244 63.38 1.86 -0.75
N PRO A 245 63.92 0.83 -1.40
CA PRO A 245 65.08 0.12 -0.83
C PRO A 245 66.32 1.01 -0.75
N THR A 246 67.13 0.78 0.26
CA THR A 246 68.49 1.42 0.31
C THR A 246 69.42 0.58 -0.58
N VAL A 247 70.07 1.26 -1.51
CA VAL A 247 70.95 0.62 -2.50
C VAL A 247 72.40 0.84 -2.18
N ALA A 248 73.22 -0.18 -2.34
CA ALA A 248 74.68 -0.14 -2.21
C ALA A 248 75.37 -0.81 -3.44
N VAL A 249 76.58 -0.38 -3.79
CA VAL A 249 77.34 -0.91 -4.89
C VAL A 249 78.74 -1.34 -4.41
N ASN A 250 79.12 -2.55 -4.75
CA ASN A 250 80.47 -3.06 -4.50
C ASN A 250 81.02 -3.77 -5.76
N GLY A 251 81.91 -3.10 -6.46
CA GLY A 251 82.37 -3.57 -7.79
C GLY A 251 81.26 -3.54 -8.81
N THR A 252 80.95 -4.70 -9.41
CA THR A 252 79.82 -4.87 -10.33
C THR A 252 78.52 -5.32 -9.65
N ILE A 253 78.59 -5.57 -8.32
CA ILE A 253 77.44 -6.04 -7.55
C ILE A 253 76.63 -4.87 -7.01
N VAL A 254 75.42 -4.72 -7.41
CA VAL A 254 74.40 -3.83 -6.82
C VAL A 254 73.57 -4.66 -5.83
N SER A 255 73.48 -4.17 -4.58
CA SER A 255 72.67 -4.81 -3.55
C SER A 255 71.71 -3.80 -2.95
N TRP A 256 70.60 -4.29 -2.39
CA TRP A 256 69.60 -3.41 -1.72
C TRP A 256 68.97 -4.08 -0.50
N THR A 257 68.42 -3.25 0.35
CA THR A 257 67.69 -3.76 1.52
C THR A 257 66.37 -4.36 1.10
N LYS A 258 66.01 -5.48 1.74
CA LYS A 258 64.69 -6.09 1.59
C LYS A 258 63.60 -5.09 1.98
N VAL A 259 62.59 -4.93 1.12
CA VAL A 259 61.41 -4.13 1.39
C VAL A 259 60.26 -5.06 1.76
N GLU A 260 59.64 -4.76 2.89
CA GLU A 260 58.51 -5.56 3.33
C GLU A 260 57.36 -5.51 2.33
N ASN A 261 56.75 -6.65 2.04
CA ASN A 261 55.70 -6.84 1.03
C ASN A 261 56.12 -6.63 -0.44
N ALA A 262 57.40 -6.39 -0.73
CA ALA A 262 57.87 -6.44 -2.10
C ALA A 262 57.89 -7.91 -2.59
N VAL A 263 57.34 -8.19 -3.76
CA VAL A 263 57.36 -9.51 -4.39
C VAL A 263 58.54 -9.68 -5.34
N ASP A 264 58.99 -8.57 -5.93
CA ASP A 264 60.14 -8.49 -6.81
C ASP A 264 60.68 -7.06 -6.88
N TYR A 265 61.79 -6.90 -7.60
CA TYR A 265 62.48 -5.64 -7.85
C TYR A 265 62.73 -5.42 -9.33
N THR A 266 62.65 -4.15 -9.75
CA THR A 266 63.08 -3.74 -11.09
C THR A 266 64.39 -2.93 -10.97
N ILE A 267 65.42 -3.33 -11.66
CA ILE A 267 66.71 -2.66 -11.69
C ILE A 267 66.82 -1.76 -12.93
N LYS A 268 67.15 -0.48 -12.67
CA LYS A 268 67.41 0.51 -13.74
C LYS A 268 68.76 1.11 -13.55
N ILE A 269 69.53 1.23 -14.63
CA ILE A 269 70.85 1.95 -14.70
C ILE A 269 70.73 2.98 -15.80
N ASP A 270 71.07 4.21 -15.51
CA ASP A 270 70.95 5.37 -16.42
C ASP A 270 69.59 5.45 -17.11
N GLY A 271 68.53 5.17 -16.36
CA GLY A 271 67.16 5.20 -16.86
C GLY A 271 66.76 3.98 -17.72
N ARG A 272 67.63 3.04 -18.03
CA ARG A 272 67.33 1.82 -18.77
C ARG A 272 67.05 0.67 -17.81
N ILE A 273 65.98 -0.09 -18.06
CA ILE A 273 65.68 -1.32 -17.33
C ILE A 273 66.72 -2.37 -17.72
N ILE A 274 67.44 -2.88 -16.73
CA ILE A 274 68.47 -3.95 -16.90
C ILE A 274 67.85 -5.31 -16.51
N SER A 275 67.08 -5.35 -15.45
CA SER A 275 66.35 -6.55 -15.05
C SER A 275 64.98 -6.20 -14.44
N THR A 276 64.04 -7.13 -14.53
CA THR A 276 62.70 -7.06 -13.92
C THR A 276 62.42 -8.39 -13.22
N ASN A 277 61.50 -8.36 -12.25
CA ASN A 277 61.06 -9.52 -11.47
C ASN A 277 62.21 -10.21 -10.69
N GLU A 278 63.22 -9.40 -10.24
CA GLU A 278 64.31 -9.91 -9.40
C GLU A 278 63.78 -10.19 -7.98
N THR A 279 63.93 -11.42 -7.55
CA THR A 279 63.53 -11.86 -6.17
C THR A 279 64.71 -11.87 -5.22
N ALA A 280 65.96 -11.78 -5.73
CA ALA A 280 67.16 -11.62 -4.92
C ALA A 280 67.32 -10.17 -4.48
N GLU A 281 68.16 -9.98 -3.44
CA GLU A 281 68.50 -8.63 -2.92
C GLU A 281 69.83 -8.09 -3.45
N SER A 282 70.38 -8.73 -4.50
CA SER A 282 71.58 -8.31 -5.22
C SER A 282 71.54 -8.77 -6.68
N PHE A 283 72.26 -8.01 -7.54
CA PHE A 283 72.35 -8.24 -8.95
C PHE A 283 73.78 -7.88 -9.46
N ASP A 284 74.36 -8.70 -10.30
CA ASP A 284 75.66 -8.44 -10.90
C ASP A 284 75.47 -7.75 -12.27
N VAL A 285 75.94 -6.51 -12.44
CA VAL A 285 75.77 -5.65 -13.62
C VAL A 285 76.86 -5.72 -14.64
#